data_6dd35eec6f4bb7b2571f02a802d92245
#
_entry.id   6dd35eec6f4bb7b2571f02a802d92245
#
_cell.length_a   1.000
_cell.length_b   1.000
_cell.length_c   1.000
_cell.angle_alpha   90.00
_cell.angle_beta   90.00
_cell.angle_gamma   90.00
#
_symmetry.space_group_name_H-M   'P 1'
#
loop_
_entity.id
_entity.type
_entity.pdbx_description
1 polymer ?
#
loop_
_entity_poly.entity_id
_entity_poly.type
_entity_poly.pdbx_seq_one_letter_code
_entity_poly.pdbx_strand_id
1 'polypeptide(L)'
;MTRTLSHLAELQPELFTEVSPELAAELGLKHGDYATITTPRGIVEARVMVTPRIRPLMIDGRTVHQVGLPYHWGYKGQVTGDVVNDLLVISEEPNVRIMETKALVCDIKPGRRPRGKKAIESPLVAERLA
;
A
#
# COMPACT_ATOMS: atom_id res chain seq x y z
N MET A 1 -11.81 12.49 7.72
CA MET A 1 -11.98 13.92 8.07
C MET A 1 -10.68 14.74 7.95
N THR A 2 -9.55 14.29 8.49
CA THR A 2 -8.28 15.05 8.45
C THR A 2 -7.77 15.38 7.04
N ARG A 3 -8.16 14.63 6.03
CA ARG A 3 -7.73 14.84 4.63
C ARG A 3 -8.55 15.88 3.88
N THR A 4 -9.59 16.41 4.49
CA THR A 4 -10.45 17.47 3.95
C THR A 4 -10.20 18.84 4.59
N LEU A 5 -9.33 18.92 5.59
CA LEU A 5 -8.92 20.15 6.23
C LEU A 5 -7.60 20.63 5.61
N SER A 6 -7.55 21.84 5.08
CA SER A 6 -6.41 22.36 4.29
C SER A 6 -5.09 22.29 5.02
N HIS A 7 -5.03 22.77 6.26
CA HIS A 7 -3.80 22.78 7.06
C HIS A 7 -3.30 21.36 7.40
N LEU A 8 -4.19 20.40 7.57
CA LEU A 8 -3.80 18.99 7.80
C LEU A 8 -3.43 18.27 6.52
N ALA A 9 -4.04 18.64 5.39
CA ALA A 9 -3.67 18.13 4.08
C ALA A 9 -2.29 18.63 3.64
N GLU A 10 -1.94 19.87 3.96
CA GLU A 10 -0.59 20.41 3.71
C GLU A 10 0.51 19.65 4.46
N LEU A 11 0.23 19.22 5.70
CA LEU A 11 1.19 18.44 6.49
C LEU A 11 1.44 17.03 5.94
N GLN A 12 0.44 16.45 5.27
CA GLN A 12 0.54 15.10 4.68
C GLN A 12 -0.23 15.02 3.36
N PRO A 13 0.29 15.62 2.27
CA PRO A 13 -0.45 15.79 1.03
C PRO A 13 -0.54 14.54 0.17
N GLU A 14 0.42 13.60 0.28
CA GLU A 14 0.48 12.39 -0.55
C GLU A 14 0.27 11.11 0.27
N LEU A 15 -0.30 10.09 -0.36
CA LEU A 15 -0.33 8.74 0.20
C LEU A 15 1.09 8.25 0.46
N PHE A 16 1.31 7.67 1.63
CA PHE A 16 2.58 7.07 1.99
C PHE A 16 2.42 5.63 2.47
N THR A 17 3.50 4.88 2.37
CA THR A 17 3.62 3.53 2.95
C THR A 17 4.74 3.51 3.97
N GLU A 18 4.44 3.00 5.15
CA GLU A 18 5.44 2.78 6.20
C GLU A 18 6.13 1.44 5.96
N VAL A 19 7.44 1.46 5.96
CA VAL A 19 8.27 0.25 5.84
C VAL A 19 9.35 0.24 6.92
N SER A 20 9.74 -0.95 7.36
CA SER A 20 10.85 -1.10 8.30
C SER A 20 12.20 -0.77 7.63
N PRO A 21 13.22 -0.38 8.40
CA PRO A 21 14.56 -0.20 7.87
C PRO A 21 15.11 -1.48 7.21
N GLU A 22 14.78 -2.63 7.76
CA GLU A 22 15.20 -3.94 7.24
C GLU A 22 14.61 -4.20 5.86
N LEU A 23 13.30 -4.03 5.69
CA LEU A 23 12.63 -4.19 4.40
C LEU A 23 13.14 -3.16 3.37
N ALA A 24 13.35 -1.93 3.82
CA ALA A 24 13.89 -0.87 2.96
C ALA A 24 15.29 -1.23 2.45
N ALA A 25 16.15 -1.80 3.31
CA ALA A 25 17.49 -2.25 2.93
C ALA A 25 17.43 -3.41 1.92
N GLU A 26 16.57 -4.41 2.15
CA GLU A 26 16.40 -5.56 1.23
C GLU A 26 15.94 -5.13 -0.16
N LEU A 27 15.03 -4.16 -0.25
CA LEU A 27 14.47 -3.69 -1.51
C LEU A 27 15.23 -2.51 -2.14
N GLY A 28 16.25 -1.97 -1.45
CA GLY A 28 16.98 -0.78 -1.89
C GLY A 28 16.13 0.49 -1.89
N LEU A 29 15.11 0.56 -1.04
CA LEU A 29 14.22 1.72 -0.91
C LEU A 29 14.81 2.76 0.05
N LYS A 30 14.67 4.02 -0.32
CA LYS A 30 15.01 5.17 0.52
C LYS A 30 13.76 5.91 0.95
N HIS A 31 13.86 6.61 2.07
CA HIS A 31 12.79 7.51 2.50
C HIS A 31 12.45 8.53 1.40
N GLY A 32 11.18 8.63 1.03
CA GLY A 32 10.70 9.51 -0.04
C GLY A 32 10.65 8.87 -1.44
N ASP A 33 11.24 7.69 -1.66
CA ASP A 33 11.08 6.95 -2.91
C ASP A 33 9.61 6.55 -3.12
N TYR A 34 9.30 6.08 -4.32
CA TYR A 34 8.03 5.41 -4.58
C TYR A 34 8.17 3.91 -4.48
N ALA A 35 7.16 3.27 -3.93
CA ALA A 35 6.97 1.83 -3.99
C ALA A 35 5.58 1.50 -4.54
N THR A 36 5.49 0.37 -5.22
CA THR A 36 4.25 -0.22 -5.73
C THR A 36 3.87 -1.38 -4.83
N ILE A 37 2.66 -1.32 -4.29
CA ILE A 37 2.08 -2.37 -3.44
C ILE A 37 1.00 -3.08 -4.24
N THR A 38 1.06 -4.40 -4.27
CA THR A 38 0.19 -5.25 -5.08
C THR A 38 -0.48 -6.31 -4.22
N THR A 39 -1.76 -6.51 -4.45
CA THR A 39 -2.53 -7.64 -3.94
C THR A 39 -3.24 -8.33 -5.12
N PRO A 40 -3.82 -9.52 -4.95
CA PRO A 40 -4.65 -10.13 -6.00
C PRO A 40 -5.81 -9.23 -6.44
N ARG A 41 -6.20 -8.25 -5.64
CA ARG A 41 -7.29 -7.32 -5.92
C ARG A 41 -6.86 -6.10 -6.72
N GLY A 42 -5.70 -5.53 -6.43
CA GLY A 42 -5.30 -4.27 -7.03
C GLY A 42 -3.85 -3.90 -6.83
N ILE A 43 -3.52 -2.74 -7.36
CA ILE A 43 -2.19 -2.14 -7.30
C ILE A 43 -2.34 -0.69 -6.85
N VAL A 44 -1.53 -0.27 -5.89
CA VAL A 44 -1.37 1.13 -5.51
C VAL A 44 0.09 1.52 -5.49
N GLU A 45 0.37 2.80 -5.68
CA GLU A 45 1.69 3.37 -5.46
C GLU A 45 1.65 4.37 -4.30
N ALA A 46 2.71 4.42 -3.53
CA ALA A 46 2.82 5.32 -2.39
C ALA A 46 4.26 5.80 -2.18
N ARG A 47 4.41 6.94 -1.51
CA ARG A 47 5.71 7.40 -1.01
C ARG A 47 6.18 6.51 0.13
N VAL A 48 7.44 6.12 0.10
CA VAL A 48 8.04 5.30 1.15
C VAL A 48 8.42 6.17 2.36
N MET A 49 7.92 5.79 3.52
CA MET A 49 8.36 6.30 4.81
C MET A 49 9.09 5.20 5.56
N VAL A 50 10.41 5.26 5.59
CA VAL A 50 11.22 4.33 6.37
C VAL A 50 11.12 4.70 7.84
N THR A 51 10.64 3.78 8.67
CA THR A 51 10.43 4.03 10.10
C THR A 51 10.67 2.77 10.94
N PRO A 52 11.37 2.88 12.08
CA PRO A 52 11.56 1.75 12.99
C PRO A 52 10.29 1.40 13.79
N ARG A 53 9.20 2.13 13.60
CA ARG A 53 7.91 1.88 14.25
C ARG A 53 7.28 0.55 13.78
N ILE A 54 7.49 0.20 12.52
CA ILE A 54 7.10 -1.09 11.96
C ILE A 54 8.32 -2.01 11.97
N ARG A 55 8.15 -3.21 12.51
CA ARG A 55 9.23 -4.20 12.62
C ARG A 55 8.83 -5.49 11.93
N PRO A 56 9.79 -6.26 11.38
CA PRO A 56 9.54 -7.60 10.92
C PRO A 56 8.99 -8.49 12.04
N LEU A 57 8.13 -9.42 11.68
CA LEU A 57 7.63 -10.47 12.57
C LEU A 57 8.39 -11.77 12.30
N MET A 58 8.58 -12.57 13.33
CA MET A 58 9.06 -13.95 13.19
C MET A 58 7.86 -14.89 13.33
N ILE A 59 7.49 -15.55 12.24
CA ILE A 59 6.38 -16.49 12.19
C ILE A 59 6.92 -17.84 11.71
N ASP A 60 6.83 -18.87 12.53
CA ASP A 60 7.30 -20.23 12.21
C ASP A 60 8.76 -20.26 11.67
N GLY A 61 9.64 -19.49 12.31
CA GLY A 61 11.05 -19.38 11.92
C GLY A 61 11.32 -18.57 10.63
N ARG A 62 10.31 -17.93 10.07
CA ARG A 62 10.43 -17.07 8.88
C ARG A 62 10.24 -15.60 9.25
N THR A 63 11.05 -14.77 8.63
CA THR A 63 10.87 -13.31 8.72
C THR A 63 9.72 -12.89 7.83
N VAL A 64 8.70 -12.26 8.41
CA VAL A 64 7.56 -11.69 7.68
C VAL A 64 7.60 -10.18 7.86
N HIS A 65 7.80 -9.47 6.76
CA HIS A 65 7.79 -8.02 6.76
C HIS A 65 6.36 -7.49 6.76
N GLN A 66 6.20 -6.32 7.36
CA GLN A 66 4.94 -5.59 7.39
C GLN A 66 5.10 -4.26 6.66
N VAL A 67 4.06 -3.84 5.98
CA VAL A 67 3.92 -2.50 5.42
C VAL A 67 2.65 -1.85 5.93
N GLY A 68 2.72 -0.56 6.25
CA GLY A 68 1.58 0.21 6.73
C GLY A 68 1.08 1.16 5.67
N LEU A 69 -0.23 1.19 5.44
CA LEU A 69 -0.88 2.12 4.52
C LEU A 69 -2.06 2.79 5.24
N PRO A 70 -2.10 4.13 5.30
CA PRO A 70 -3.22 4.84 5.88
C PRO A 70 -4.39 4.94 4.91
N TYR A 71 -5.60 5.01 5.44
CA TYR A 71 -6.83 5.28 4.69
C TYR A 71 -7.02 6.77 4.37
N HIS A 72 -8.00 7.08 3.53
CA HIS A 72 -8.52 8.41 3.22
C HIS A 72 -7.72 9.26 2.24
N TRP A 73 -6.82 8.66 1.46
CA TRP A 73 -6.23 9.29 0.28
C TRP A 73 -6.96 8.87 -1.00
N GLY A 74 -6.66 9.55 -2.11
CA GLY A 74 -7.16 9.21 -3.45
C GLY A 74 -8.59 9.66 -3.76
N TYR A 75 -9.27 10.30 -2.83
CA TYR A 75 -10.57 10.90 -3.07
C TYR A 75 -10.42 12.34 -3.61
N LYS A 76 -11.43 12.84 -4.31
CA LYS A 76 -11.47 14.26 -4.74
C LYS A 76 -11.26 15.17 -3.54
N GLY A 77 -10.18 15.93 -3.54
CA GLY A 77 -9.91 16.83 -2.43
C GLY A 77 -8.50 17.40 -2.48
N GLN A 78 -8.00 17.72 -1.31
CA GLN A 78 -6.74 18.45 -1.11
C GLN A 78 -5.51 17.54 -1.03
N VAL A 79 -5.71 16.22 -1.00
CA VAL A 79 -4.64 15.22 -0.93
C VAL A 79 -4.59 14.39 -2.20
N THR A 80 -3.40 13.88 -2.52
CA THR A 80 -3.13 13.08 -3.71
C THR A 80 -2.70 11.66 -3.36
N GLY A 81 -2.82 10.76 -4.31
CA GLY A 81 -2.41 9.38 -4.18
C GLY A 81 -3.49 8.39 -4.60
N ASP A 82 -3.18 7.12 -4.49
CA ASP A 82 -4.09 6.03 -4.79
C ASP A 82 -5.02 5.72 -3.62
N VAL A 83 -6.08 4.97 -3.89
CA VAL A 83 -7.05 4.54 -2.88
C VAL A 83 -6.63 3.19 -2.32
N VAL A 84 -6.33 3.13 -1.02
CA VAL A 84 -5.90 1.87 -0.36
C VAL A 84 -6.96 0.78 -0.46
N ASN A 85 -8.24 1.15 -0.52
CA ASN A 85 -9.33 0.18 -0.68
C ASN A 85 -9.25 -0.63 -1.99
N ASP A 86 -8.51 -0.17 -2.99
CA ASP A 86 -8.28 -0.92 -4.22
C ASP A 86 -7.46 -2.21 -3.99
N LEU A 87 -6.74 -2.28 -2.88
CA LEU A 87 -5.99 -3.48 -2.47
C LEU A 87 -6.84 -4.50 -1.72
N LEU A 88 -8.01 -4.10 -1.20
CA LEU A 88 -8.79 -4.91 -0.27
C LEU A 88 -9.57 -5.99 -1.02
N VAL A 89 -9.49 -7.21 -0.52
CA VAL A 89 -10.36 -8.32 -0.91
C VAL A 89 -11.55 -8.40 0.06
N ILE A 90 -12.64 -8.97 -0.40
CA ILE A 90 -13.75 -9.32 0.49
C ILE A 90 -13.34 -10.59 1.22
N SER A 91 -13.05 -10.46 2.51
CA SER A 91 -12.73 -11.56 3.41
C SER A 91 -13.54 -11.39 4.69
N GLU A 92 -14.30 -12.39 5.05
CA GLU A 92 -15.15 -12.38 6.25
C GLU A 92 -14.49 -13.18 7.35
N GLU A 93 -14.52 -12.65 8.56
CA GLU A 93 -14.16 -13.39 9.77
C GLU A 93 -15.18 -14.52 9.99
N PRO A 94 -14.71 -15.78 10.23
CA PRO A 94 -15.59 -16.97 10.16
C PRO A 94 -16.73 -17.00 11.19
N ASN A 95 -16.58 -16.35 12.35
CA ASN A 95 -17.56 -16.44 13.42
C ASN A 95 -18.71 -15.45 13.25
N VAL A 96 -18.40 -14.18 13.05
CA VAL A 96 -19.40 -13.10 13.00
C VAL A 96 -19.58 -12.50 11.62
N ARG A 97 -18.81 -12.98 10.65
CA ARG A 97 -18.83 -12.53 9.24
C ARG A 97 -18.62 -11.03 9.05
N ILE A 98 -17.85 -10.42 9.93
CA ILE A 98 -17.40 -9.05 9.76
C ILE A 98 -16.23 -9.07 8.77
N MET A 99 -16.26 -8.13 7.84
CA MET A 99 -15.19 -8.00 6.85
C MET A 99 -13.85 -7.64 7.50
N GLU A 100 -12.83 -8.48 7.27
CA GLU A 100 -11.46 -8.19 7.66
C GLU A 100 -10.81 -7.24 6.64
N THR A 101 -10.59 -5.99 7.05
CA THR A 101 -10.11 -4.94 6.16
C THR A 101 -8.73 -4.41 6.52
N LYS A 102 -8.12 -4.91 7.59
CA LYS A 102 -6.92 -4.28 8.17
C LYS A 102 -5.63 -5.07 8.01
N ALA A 103 -5.70 -6.35 7.69
CA ALA A 103 -4.51 -7.18 7.52
C ALA A 103 -4.64 -8.02 6.24
N LEU A 104 -3.75 -7.82 5.29
CA LEU A 104 -3.74 -8.46 3.99
C LEU A 104 -2.33 -8.86 3.61
N VAL A 105 -2.22 -9.91 2.80
CA VAL A 105 -0.95 -10.27 2.17
C VAL A 105 -0.77 -9.41 0.92
N CYS A 106 0.41 -8.84 0.77
CA CYS A 106 0.76 -8.02 -0.39
C CYS A 106 2.20 -8.30 -0.84
N ASP A 107 2.49 -7.92 -2.07
CA ASP A 107 3.83 -7.77 -2.59
C ASP A 107 4.20 -6.28 -2.64
N ILE A 108 5.47 -5.95 -2.42
CA ILE A 108 5.97 -4.58 -2.52
C ILE A 108 7.21 -4.54 -3.40
N LYS A 109 7.25 -3.60 -4.33
CA LYS A 109 8.37 -3.40 -5.26
C LYS A 109 8.79 -1.95 -5.32
N PRO A 110 10.10 -1.67 -5.50
CA PRO A 110 10.58 -0.32 -5.76
C PRO A 110 9.98 0.25 -7.04
N GLY A 111 9.74 1.56 -7.03
CA GLY A 111 9.30 2.30 -8.21
C GLY A 111 7.79 2.52 -8.29
N ARG A 112 7.41 3.21 -9.35
CA ARG A 112 6.00 3.59 -9.60
C ARG A 112 5.28 2.51 -10.40
N ARG A 113 3.98 2.39 -10.18
CA ARG A 113 3.15 1.47 -10.95
C ARG A 113 3.12 1.81 -12.45
N PRO A 114 2.92 0.82 -13.32
CA PRO A 114 2.74 1.06 -14.75
C PRO A 114 1.56 2.00 -15.02
N ARG A 115 1.71 2.87 -16.03
CA ARG A 115 0.68 3.84 -16.44
C ARG A 115 0.44 3.79 -17.94
N GLY A 116 -0.75 4.25 -18.38
CA GLY A 116 -1.12 4.28 -19.80
C GLY A 116 -1.12 2.88 -20.41
N LYS A 117 -0.58 2.74 -21.62
CA LYS A 117 -0.53 1.45 -22.34
C LYS A 117 0.16 0.34 -21.54
N LYS A 118 1.25 0.65 -20.83
CA LYS A 118 1.97 -0.30 -19.97
C LYS A 118 1.12 -0.86 -18.82
N ALA A 119 0.10 -0.13 -18.37
CA ALA A 119 -0.81 -0.63 -17.35
C ALA A 119 -1.74 -1.72 -17.90
N ILE A 120 -2.14 -1.62 -19.17
CA ILE A 120 -3.01 -2.60 -19.85
C ILE A 120 -2.22 -3.88 -20.14
N GLU A 121 -0.94 -3.75 -20.47
CA GLU A 121 -0.03 -4.87 -20.77
C GLU A 121 0.53 -5.55 -19.51
N SER A 122 0.21 -5.03 -18.33
CA SER A 122 0.64 -5.60 -17.05
C SER A 122 0.06 -7.00 -16.87
N PRO A 123 0.85 -8.01 -16.45
CA PRO A 123 0.37 -9.37 -16.21
C PRO A 123 -0.86 -9.43 -15.30
N LEU A 124 -0.92 -8.55 -14.29
CA LEU A 124 -2.05 -8.45 -13.37
C LEU A 124 -3.35 -7.99 -14.02
N VAL A 125 -3.28 -7.19 -15.07
CA VAL A 125 -4.46 -6.78 -15.85
C VAL A 125 -4.84 -7.86 -16.82
N ALA A 126 -3.87 -8.52 -17.45
CA ALA A 126 -4.10 -9.63 -18.36
C ALA A 126 -4.82 -10.81 -17.68
N GLU A 127 -4.44 -11.16 -16.45
CA GLU A 127 -5.12 -12.19 -15.64
C GLU A 127 -6.57 -11.84 -15.30
N ARG A 128 -6.90 -10.55 -15.19
CA ARG A 128 -8.26 -10.09 -14.89
C ARG A 128 -9.17 -10.04 -16.11
N LEU A 129 -8.61 -9.90 -17.29
CA LEU A 129 -9.34 -9.83 -18.56
C LEU A 129 -9.49 -11.20 -19.24
N ALA A 130 -8.77 -12.19 -18.74
CA ALA A 130 -8.88 -13.58 -19.16
C ALA A 130 -9.96 -14.33 -18.36
#